data_9677e637a4af4389d089fd7e5be92e51
#
_entry.id   9677e637a4af4389d089fd7e5be92e51
#
_cell.length_a   1.000
_cell.length_b   1.000
_cell.length_c   1.000
_cell.angle_alpha   90.00
_cell.angle_beta   90.00
_cell.angle_gamma   90.00
#
_symmetry.space_group_name_H-M   'P 1'
#
loop_
_entity.id
_entity.type
_entity.pdbx_description
1 polymer ?
#
loop_
_entity_poly.entity_id
_entity_poly.type
_entity_poly.pdbx_seq_one_letter_code
_entity_poly.pdbx_strand_id
1 'polypeptide(L)'
;DEWLKSHIAFILPCAYACYAVDGELSRTTVEQRRMIVDAAWECCEMLKAAGVPVNDAENTDRYREGTKQRKKTERMVYWMAQTVVGKWCISDHAMRAVSEMQYLDEAFAALRATTLVEMTAWDELRRAG
;
A
#
# COMPACT_ATOMS: atom_id res chain seq x y z
N ASP A 1 -7.36 10.41 12.05
CA ASP A 1 -8.40 9.43 11.80
C ASP A 1 -7.78 8.04 11.57
N GLU A 2 -8.11 7.09 12.44
CA GLU A 2 -7.54 5.74 12.42
C GLU A 2 -7.94 4.96 11.16
N TRP A 3 -9.19 5.08 10.74
CA TRP A 3 -9.68 4.41 9.54
C TRP A 3 -8.93 4.91 8.30
N LEU A 4 -8.74 6.22 8.21
CA LEU A 4 -8.04 6.84 7.09
C LEU A 4 -6.59 6.37 7.02
N LYS A 5 -5.88 6.35 8.16
CA LYS A 5 -4.49 5.89 8.21
C LYS A 5 -4.34 4.44 7.78
N SER A 6 -5.25 3.57 8.27
CA SER A 6 -5.25 2.16 7.87
C SER A 6 -5.50 1.98 6.37
N HIS A 7 -6.36 2.82 5.80
CA HIS A 7 -6.68 2.79 4.38
C HIS A 7 -5.48 3.22 3.54
N ILE A 8 -4.81 4.29 3.97
CA ILE A 8 -3.63 4.84 3.28
C ILE A 8 -2.47 3.84 3.31
N ALA A 9 -2.40 2.97 4.33
CA ALA A 9 -1.42 1.90 4.40
C ALA A 9 -1.43 0.98 3.17
N PHE A 10 -2.57 0.86 2.51
CA PHE A 10 -2.70 0.12 1.24
C PHE A 10 -2.58 1.04 0.02
N ILE A 11 -3.15 2.23 0.10
CA ILE A 11 -3.19 3.18 -1.03
C ILE A 11 -1.79 3.65 -1.42
N LEU A 12 -0.93 3.98 -0.47
CA LEU A 12 0.42 4.45 -0.78
C LEU A 12 1.26 3.41 -1.53
N PRO A 13 1.33 2.13 -1.11
CA PRO A 13 2.03 1.11 -1.90
C PRO A 13 1.47 0.96 -3.31
N CYS A 14 0.16 1.06 -3.49
CA CYS A 14 -0.45 1.05 -4.81
C CYS A 14 0.03 2.24 -5.65
N ALA A 15 0.12 3.41 -5.06
CA ALA A 15 0.61 4.62 -5.74
C ALA A 15 2.08 4.46 -6.14
N TYR A 16 2.93 3.95 -5.25
CA TYR A 16 4.34 3.71 -5.56
C TYR A 16 4.49 2.74 -6.75
N ALA A 17 3.74 1.63 -6.73
CA ALA A 17 3.76 0.67 -7.83
C ALA A 17 3.25 1.29 -9.13
N CYS A 18 2.24 2.14 -9.03
CA CYS A 18 1.68 2.86 -10.18
C CYS A 18 2.73 3.77 -10.81
N TYR A 19 3.47 4.53 -10.00
CA TYR A 19 4.53 5.40 -10.51
C TYR A 19 5.65 4.61 -11.16
N ALA A 20 5.98 3.43 -10.64
CA ALA A 20 7.03 2.57 -11.18
C ALA A 20 6.70 2.06 -12.59
N VAL A 21 5.43 2.00 -12.96
CA VAL A 21 4.96 1.53 -14.28
C VAL A 21 4.26 2.64 -15.09
N ASP A 22 4.63 3.88 -14.83
CA ASP A 22 4.15 5.07 -15.56
C ASP A 22 2.62 5.20 -15.58
N GLY A 23 1.98 4.87 -14.46
CA GLY A 23 0.55 5.04 -14.28
C GLY A 23 -0.31 3.86 -14.74
N GLU A 24 0.29 2.80 -15.26
CA GLU A 24 -0.47 1.64 -15.75
C GLU A 24 -0.26 0.43 -14.85
N LEU A 25 -1.12 0.25 -13.84
CA LEU A 25 -1.03 -0.87 -12.91
C LEU A 25 -1.12 -2.25 -13.61
N SER A 26 -1.74 -2.32 -14.79
CA SER A 26 -1.79 -3.57 -15.58
C SER A 26 -0.39 -4.04 -16.01
N ARG A 27 0.60 -3.16 -15.99
CA ARG A 27 1.99 -3.47 -16.31
C ARG A 27 2.78 -4.00 -15.13
N THR A 28 2.19 -4.04 -13.94
CA THR A 28 2.87 -4.58 -12.76
C THR A 28 3.06 -6.08 -12.88
N THR A 29 4.20 -6.57 -12.36
CA THR A 29 4.48 -8.00 -12.27
C THR A 29 3.77 -8.62 -11.07
N VAL A 30 3.68 -9.95 -11.04
CA VAL A 30 3.19 -10.68 -9.87
C VAL A 30 3.98 -10.28 -8.62
N GLU A 31 5.30 -10.18 -8.77
CA GLU A 31 6.18 -9.80 -7.67
C GLU A 31 5.89 -8.40 -7.13
N GLN A 32 5.70 -7.43 -8.01
CA GLN A 32 5.32 -6.08 -7.61
C GLN A 32 3.98 -6.06 -6.89
N ARG A 33 2.99 -6.81 -7.37
CA ARG A 33 1.69 -6.90 -6.73
C ARG A 33 1.76 -7.52 -5.34
N ARG A 34 2.61 -8.55 -5.15
CA ARG A 34 2.86 -9.12 -3.82
C ARG A 34 3.55 -8.13 -2.91
N MET A 35 4.48 -7.34 -3.44
CA MET A 35 5.15 -6.30 -2.68
C MET A 35 4.18 -5.22 -2.19
N ILE A 36 3.13 -4.90 -2.96
CA ILE A 36 2.09 -3.98 -2.51
C ILE A 36 1.45 -4.51 -1.21
N VAL A 37 1.11 -5.80 -1.19
CA VAL A 37 0.47 -6.42 -0.03
C VAL A 37 1.43 -6.53 1.14
N ASP A 38 2.69 -6.90 0.89
CA ASP A 38 3.74 -6.94 1.91
C ASP A 38 3.96 -5.56 2.52
N ALA A 39 4.02 -4.53 1.69
CA ALA A 39 4.22 -3.15 2.14
C ALA A 39 3.04 -2.67 2.98
N ALA A 40 1.81 -3.02 2.62
CA ALA A 40 0.63 -2.70 3.40
C ALA A 40 0.68 -3.35 4.79
N TRP A 41 1.11 -4.61 4.86
CA TRP A 41 1.29 -5.29 6.13
C TRP A 41 2.35 -4.61 7.01
N GLU A 42 3.50 -4.29 6.41
CA GLU A 42 4.58 -3.58 7.09
C GLU A 42 4.10 -2.24 7.65
N CYS A 43 3.30 -1.52 6.87
CA CYS A 43 2.75 -0.23 7.29
C CYS A 43 1.78 -0.39 8.47
N CYS A 44 0.93 -1.42 8.45
CA CYS A 44 0.05 -1.70 9.58
C CYS A 44 0.85 -1.97 10.86
N GLU A 45 1.93 -2.72 10.76
CA GLU A 45 2.81 -2.98 11.90
C GLU A 45 3.48 -1.70 12.40
N MET A 46 3.90 -0.84 11.48
CA MET A 46 4.47 0.46 11.82
C MET A 46 3.45 1.35 12.54
N LEU A 47 2.23 1.41 12.04
CA LEU A 47 1.17 2.21 12.66
C LEU A 47 0.89 1.75 14.09
N LYS A 48 0.84 0.44 14.32
CA LYS A 48 0.68 -0.11 15.69
C LYS A 48 1.84 0.29 16.58
N ALA A 49 3.07 0.20 16.09
CA ALA A 49 4.26 0.60 16.83
C ALA A 49 4.28 2.09 17.14
N ALA A 50 3.70 2.91 16.28
CA ALA A 50 3.57 4.35 16.49
C ALA A 50 2.39 4.73 17.41
N GLY A 51 1.65 3.74 17.92
CA GLY A 51 0.52 3.99 18.81
C GLY A 51 -0.80 4.27 18.11
N VAL A 52 -0.87 4.04 16.80
CA VAL A 52 -2.11 4.19 16.04
C VAL A 52 -2.87 2.86 16.05
N PRO A 53 -4.09 2.81 16.60
CA PRO A 53 -4.87 1.57 16.60
C PRO A 53 -5.17 1.10 15.18
N VAL A 54 -4.97 -0.21 14.95
CA VAL A 54 -5.28 -0.86 13.68
C VAL A 54 -6.08 -2.12 13.98
N ASN A 55 -7.23 -2.28 13.33
CA ASN A 55 -8.04 -3.48 13.49
C ASN A 55 -7.38 -4.63 12.72
N ASP A 56 -6.88 -5.65 13.44
CA ASP A 56 -6.16 -6.77 12.82
C ASP A 56 -7.03 -7.54 11.83
N ALA A 57 -8.29 -7.83 12.19
CA ALA A 57 -9.18 -8.59 11.32
C ALA A 57 -9.50 -7.87 9.99
N GLU A 58 -9.66 -6.56 10.07
CA GLU A 58 -10.05 -5.75 8.89
C GLU A 58 -8.86 -5.24 8.09
N ASN A 59 -7.69 -5.14 8.69
CA ASN A 59 -6.52 -4.55 8.06
C ASN A 59 -5.33 -5.49 8.02
N THR A 60 -4.70 -5.78 9.17
CA THR A 60 -3.47 -6.56 9.21
C THR A 60 -3.64 -7.96 8.64
N ASP A 61 -4.72 -8.66 8.98
CA ASP A 61 -4.93 -10.03 8.53
C ASP A 61 -5.15 -10.14 7.03
N ARG A 62 -5.65 -9.07 6.38
CA ARG A 62 -5.77 -9.02 4.92
C ARG A 62 -4.44 -9.09 4.21
N TYR A 63 -3.38 -8.72 4.90
CA TYR A 63 -2.03 -8.60 4.32
C TYR A 63 -1.05 -9.62 4.88
N ARG A 64 -1.44 -10.33 5.95
CA ARG A 64 -0.57 -11.31 6.60
C ARG A 64 -0.36 -12.54 5.73
N GLU A 65 0.87 -12.88 5.45
CA GLU A 65 1.20 -14.02 4.62
C GLU A 65 0.64 -15.32 5.23
N GLY A 66 0.13 -16.19 4.36
CA GLY A 66 -0.43 -17.48 4.75
C GLY A 66 -1.91 -17.45 5.12
N THR A 67 -2.55 -16.29 5.19
CA THR A 67 -3.98 -16.21 5.50
C THR A 67 -4.85 -16.31 4.25
N LYS A 68 -6.10 -16.71 4.44
CA LYS A 68 -7.09 -16.70 3.34
C LYS A 68 -7.42 -15.27 2.93
N GLN A 69 -7.42 -14.36 3.89
CA GLN A 69 -7.67 -12.95 3.66
C GLN A 69 -6.59 -12.36 2.74
N ARG A 70 -5.34 -12.72 2.96
CA ARG A 70 -4.23 -12.29 2.10
C ARG A 70 -4.43 -12.77 0.66
N LYS A 71 -4.82 -14.01 0.46
CA LYS A 71 -5.08 -14.55 -0.89
C LYS A 71 -6.18 -13.78 -1.61
N LYS A 72 -7.24 -13.41 -0.89
CA LYS A 72 -8.30 -12.56 -1.44
C LYS A 72 -7.77 -11.19 -1.82
N THR A 73 -6.92 -10.60 -0.99
CA THR A 73 -6.32 -9.29 -1.25
C THR A 73 -5.42 -9.34 -2.49
N GLU A 74 -4.59 -10.37 -2.64
CA GLU A 74 -3.75 -10.55 -3.82
C GLU A 74 -4.58 -10.67 -5.10
N ARG A 75 -5.69 -11.41 -5.05
CA ARG A 75 -6.62 -11.51 -6.19
C ARG A 75 -7.27 -10.19 -6.50
N MET A 76 -7.65 -9.43 -5.48
CA MET A 76 -8.24 -8.09 -5.64
C MET A 76 -7.24 -7.15 -6.31
N VAL A 77 -5.98 -7.15 -5.88
CA VAL A 77 -4.94 -6.32 -6.48
C VAL A 77 -4.75 -6.69 -7.95
N TYR A 78 -4.70 -7.98 -8.28
CA TYR A 78 -4.61 -8.44 -9.66
C TYR A 78 -5.80 -7.95 -10.49
N TRP A 79 -7.01 -8.16 -9.97
CA TRP A 79 -8.23 -7.75 -10.68
C TRP A 79 -8.24 -6.22 -10.90
N MET A 80 -7.94 -5.45 -9.87
CA MET A 80 -7.88 -3.99 -9.98
C MET A 80 -6.84 -3.53 -11.00
N ALA A 81 -5.71 -4.22 -11.05
CA ALA A 81 -4.64 -3.88 -12.00
C ALA A 81 -5.06 -4.13 -13.46
N GLN A 82 -5.99 -5.06 -13.70
CA GLN A 82 -6.41 -5.47 -15.04
C GLN A 82 -7.70 -4.81 -15.51
N THR A 83 -8.40 -4.08 -14.65
CA THR A 83 -9.73 -3.54 -14.99
C THR A 83 -9.73 -2.04 -15.15
N VAL A 84 -10.73 -1.54 -15.90
CA VAL A 84 -10.97 -0.10 -16.04
C VAL A 84 -11.32 0.52 -14.68
N VAL A 85 -12.06 -0.20 -13.83
CA VAL A 85 -12.40 0.27 -12.48
C VAL A 85 -11.15 0.49 -11.65
N GLY A 86 -10.22 -0.46 -11.67
CA GLY A 86 -8.96 -0.33 -10.96
C GLY A 86 -8.10 0.80 -11.52
N LYS A 87 -8.05 0.93 -12.83
CA LYS A 87 -7.34 2.05 -13.46
C LYS A 87 -7.90 3.38 -13.00
N TRP A 88 -9.22 3.53 -13.01
CA TRP A 88 -9.88 4.78 -12.62
C TRP A 88 -9.68 5.07 -11.13
N CYS A 89 -9.86 4.07 -10.27
CA CYS A 89 -9.82 4.26 -8.81
C CYS A 89 -8.40 4.41 -8.26
N ILE A 90 -7.41 3.77 -8.86
CA ILE A 90 -6.04 3.73 -8.33
C ILE A 90 -5.07 4.49 -9.24
N SER A 91 -4.92 4.05 -10.50
CA SER A 91 -3.89 4.59 -11.39
C SER A 91 -4.13 6.06 -11.72
N ASP A 92 -5.35 6.38 -12.16
CA ASP A 92 -5.67 7.76 -12.56
C ASP A 92 -5.66 8.69 -11.35
N HIS A 93 -6.18 8.22 -10.20
CA HIS A 93 -6.16 9.01 -8.98
C HIS A 93 -4.74 9.28 -8.51
N ALA A 94 -3.89 8.27 -8.46
CA ALA A 94 -2.50 8.42 -8.04
C ALA A 94 -1.75 9.41 -8.95
N MET A 95 -1.94 9.32 -10.27
CA MET A 95 -1.27 10.20 -11.22
C MET A 95 -1.76 11.64 -11.16
N ARG A 96 -3.03 11.87 -10.80
CA ARG A 96 -3.59 13.21 -10.64
C ARG A 96 -3.29 13.85 -9.30
N ALA A 97 -3.14 13.03 -8.27
CA ALA A 97 -2.99 13.48 -6.89
C ALA A 97 -1.55 13.33 -6.38
N VAL A 98 -0.55 13.55 -7.26
CA VAL A 98 0.86 13.39 -6.90
C VAL A 98 1.24 14.19 -5.66
N SER A 99 0.79 15.45 -5.58
CA SER A 99 1.11 16.30 -4.43
C SER A 99 0.50 15.77 -3.13
N GLU A 100 -0.72 15.22 -3.19
CA GLU A 100 -1.36 14.61 -2.02
C GLU A 100 -0.63 13.34 -1.60
N MET A 101 -0.20 12.52 -2.56
CA MET A 101 0.57 11.32 -2.27
C MET A 101 1.92 11.66 -1.65
N GLN A 102 2.57 12.70 -2.11
CA GLN A 102 3.82 13.19 -1.50
C GLN A 102 3.62 13.64 -0.06
N TYR A 103 2.54 14.37 0.19
CA TYR A 103 2.20 14.80 1.55
C TYR A 103 1.97 13.60 2.47
N LEU A 104 1.23 12.60 2.01
CA LEU A 104 0.97 11.39 2.78
C LEU A 104 2.26 10.57 3.00
N ASP A 105 3.11 10.49 1.99
CA ASP A 105 4.40 9.83 2.09
C ASP A 105 5.26 10.46 3.19
N GLU A 106 5.34 11.78 3.22
CA GLU A 106 6.08 12.51 4.23
C GLU A 106 5.48 12.34 5.64
N ALA A 107 4.15 12.36 5.74
CA ALA A 107 3.46 12.16 7.00
C ALA A 107 3.71 10.76 7.56
N PHE A 108 3.70 9.74 6.70
CA PHE A 108 3.98 8.37 7.12
C PHE A 108 5.46 8.18 7.47
N ALA A 109 6.37 8.84 6.76
CA ALA A 109 7.79 8.84 7.10
C ALA A 109 8.02 9.43 8.50
N ALA A 110 7.31 10.50 8.84
CA ALA A 110 7.40 11.11 10.17
C ALA A 110 6.89 10.16 11.26
N LEU A 111 5.79 9.45 11.02
CA LEU A 111 5.29 8.43 11.96
C LEU A 111 6.29 7.29 12.10
N ARG A 112 6.82 6.80 11.00
CA ARG A 112 7.80 5.72 10.98
C ARG A 112 9.04 6.06 11.78
N ALA A 113 9.48 7.32 11.72
CA ALA A 113 10.66 7.79 12.45
C ALA A 113 10.52 7.64 13.96
N THR A 114 9.31 7.48 14.48
CA THR A 114 9.06 7.24 15.91
C THR A 114 9.13 5.76 16.27
N THR A 115 9.40 4.88 15.29
CA THR A 115 9.41 3.43 15.47
C THR A 115 10.74 2.82 15.05
N LEU A 116 10.95 1.54 15.34
CA LEU A 116 12.10 0.76 14.87
C LEU A 116 11.68 -0.30 13.84
N VAL A 117 10.50 -0.17 13.26
CA VAL A 117 9.96 -1.15 12.33
C VAL A 117 10.66 -1.03 10.98
N GLU A 118 11.18 -2.16 10.48
CA GLU A 118 11.72 -2.23 9.13
C GLU A 118 10.59 -2.45 8.14
N MET A 119 10.68 -1.75 6.99
CA MET A 119 9.65 -1.79 5.96
C MET A 119 10.31 -2.04 4.60
N THR A 120 10.84 -3.26 4.43
CA THR A 120 11.65 -3.62 3.26
C THR A 120 10.87 -3.52 1.95
N ALA A 121 9.68 -4.11 1.89
CA ALA A 121 8.86 -4.08 0.67
C ALA A 121 8.38 -2.66 0.37
N TRP A 122 7.98 -1.92 1.38
CA TRP A 122 7.59 -0.53 1.27
C TRP A 122 8.71 0.31 0.66
N ASP A 123 9.92 0.18 1.21
CA ASP A 123 11.09 0.93 0.76
C ASP A 123 11.47 0.58 -0.68
N GLU A 124 11.38 -0.69 -1.06
CA GLU A 124 11.64 -1.11 -2.43
C GLU A 124 10.66 -0.52 -3.43
N LEU A 125 9.37 -0.58 -3.13
CA LEU A 125 8.34 0.03 -3.97
C LEU A 125 8.53 1.53 -4.10
N ARG A 126 8.80 2.20 -2.99
CA ARG A 126 8.99 3.65 -2.96
C ARG A 126 10.18 4.07 -3.81
N ARG A 127 11.28 3.33 -3.77
CA ARG A 127 12.47 3.63 -4.59
C ARG A 127 12.22 3.42 -6.07
N ALA A 128 11.44 2.42 -6.44
CA ALA A 128 11.10 2.13 -7.82
C ALA A 128 10.14 3.16 -8.43
N GLY A 129 9.33 3.77 -7.58
CA GLY A 129 8.42 4.85 -7.98
C GLY A 129 9.07 6.19 -7.85
#